data_ddeb91511382192c16276e750c0ebfeb
#
_entry.id   ddeb91511382192c16276e750c0ebfeb
#
_cell.length_a   1.000
_cell.length_b   1.000
_cell.length_c   1.000
_cell.angle_alpha   90.00
_cell.angle_beta   90.00
_cell.angle_gamma   90.00
#
_symmetry.space_group_name_H-M   'P 1'
#
loop_
_entity.id
_entity.type
_entity.pdbx_description
1 polymer ?
#
loop_
_entity_poly.entity_id
_entity_poly.type
_entity_poly.pdbx_seq_one_letter_code
_entity_poly.pdbx_strand_id
1 'polypeptide(L)'
;MAPKEEYIPKWIAWESTQRCNLNCVHCRCSSDMDAAVGDFNTEEAFKLIDDICEVSQPVMVLSGGEPLLRKDIFEIARYGTSKGLRMCMATNGTLITDEVCQQMIEADIKMVSLSLDGSTAEIHDDFRACPGAFDGVVRAAEILNRNGIKFLINSSFTKRNQKDIGATFKVAKELGATAWYMFMIVPTGRGEDIMNELVSKDDYEEILSWHYEQEKGEDDILMRPTCAPHYYRIVPQMAKAEGVDFKRRSLTFSTGGGKGCIAAQTICLID
;
A
#
# COMPACT_ATOMS: atom_id res chain seq x y z
N MET A 1 4.61 38.60 3.46
CA MET A 1 4.21 37.30 3.94
C MET A 1 4.02 36.43 2.71
N ALA A 2 4.72 35.33 2.57
CA ALA A 2 4.39 34.35 1.51
C ALA A 2 2.93 33.89 1.71
N PRO A 3 2.14 33.66 0.64
CA PRO A 3 0.82 33.11 0.78
C PRO A 3 0.93 31.78 1.55
N LYS A 4 0.06 31.57 2.54
CA LYS A 4 -0.06 30.25 3.18
C LYS A 4 -0.43 29.28 2.06
N GLU A 5 0.46 28.37 1.70
CA GLU A 5 0.09 27.23 0.85
C GLU A 5 -0.99 26.47 1.59
N GLU A 6 -2.19 26.44 1.03
CA GLU A 6 -3.29 25.64 1.55
C GLU A 6 -2.95 24.16 1.35
N TYR A 7 -2.86 23.40 2.44
CA TYR A 7 -2.69 21.96 2.39
C TYR A 7 -4.01 21.30 1.98
N ILE A 8 -4.05 20.74 0.77
CA ILE A 8 -5.22 20.03 0.25
C ILE A 8 -4.83 18.57 0.03
N PRO A 9 -5.29 17.64 0.88
CA PRO A 9 -5.00 16.22 0.70
C PRO A 9 -5.65 15.69 -0.58
N LYS A 10 -4.85 15.00 -1.39
CA LYS A 10 -5.30 14.28 -2.58
C LYS A 10 -5.42 12.77 -2.34
N TRP A 11 -4.82 12.29 -1.28
CA TRP A 11 -4.81 10.90 -0.90
C TRP A 11 -4.72 10.78 0.62
N ILE A 12 -5.62 10.00 1.19
CA ILE A 12 -5.69 9.74 2.63
C ILE A 12 -5.66 8.23 2.84
N ALA A 13 -4.75 7.75 3.69
CA ALA A 13 -4.85 6.46 4.31
C ALA A 13 -5.45 6.63 5.70
N TRP A 14 -6.53 5.91 5.97
CA TRP A 14 -7.14 5.88 7.30
C TRP A 14 -6.97 4.50 7.93
N GLU A 15 -6.33 4.47 9.09
CA GLU A 15 -6.23 3.29 9.94
C GLU A 15 -7.55 3.09 10.69
N SER A 16 -8.53 2.54 9.96
CA SER A 16 -9.93 2.43 10.42
C SER A 16 -10.12 1.52 11.62
N THR A 17 -9.14 0.67 11.93
CA THR A 17 -9.06 -0.17 13.12
C THR A 17 -7.61 -0.51 13.43
N GLN A 18 -7.29 -0.65 14.70
CA GLN A 18 -5.99 -1.17 15.14
C GLN A 18 -5.98 -2.69 15.27
N ARG A 19 -7.12 -3.36 15.14
CA ARG A 19 -7.19 -4.83 15.20
C ARG A 19 -6.62 -5.46 13.94
N CYS A 20 -5.80 -6.51 14.12
CA CYS A 20 -5.23 -7.28 13.03
C CYS A 20 -5.10 -8.75 13.41
N ASN A 21 -5.41 -9.63 12.47
CA ASN A 21 -5.21 -11.08 12.63
C ASN A 21 -3.78 -11.55 12.29
N LEU A 22 -2.88 -10.62 11.91
CA LEU A 22 -1.45 -10.85 11.71
C LEU A 22 -0.62 -10.08 12.74
N ASN A 23 0.65 -10.49 12.93
CA ASN A 23 1.58 -9.83 13.84
C ASN A 23 2.91 -9.50 13.16
N CYS A 24 2.85 -8.86 11.98
CA CYS A 24 3.99 -8.58 11.11
C CYS A 24 5.14 -7.89 11.84
N VAL A 25 6.37 -8.33 11.60
CA VAL A 25 7.58 -7.81 12.25
C VAL A 25 7.83 -6.31 11.95
N HIS A 26 7.37 -5.81 10.82
CA HIS A 26 7.56 -4.44 10.35
C HIS A 26 6.31 -3.56 10.52
N CYS A 27 5.31 -4.01 11.29
CA CYS A 27 4.03 -3.32 11.37
C CYS A 27 4.18 -1.88 11.87
N ARG A 28 3.78 -0.92 11.06
CA ARG A 28 3.86 0.50 11.38
C ARG A 28 2.91 0.91 12.52
N CYS A 29 1.74 0.31 12.57
CA CYS A 29 0.69 0.61 13.55
C CYS A 29 0.82 -0.22 14.84
N SER A 30 1.76 -1.16 14.92
CA SER A 30 1.84 -2.13 16.03
C SER A 30 0.53 -2.87 16.30
N SER A 31 -0.26 -3.10 15.25
CA SER A 31 -1.58 -3.73 15.33
C SER A 31 -1.52 -5.18 15.81
N ASP A 32 -2.53 -5.60 16.55
CA ASP A 32 -2.75 -6.99 16.98
C ASP A 32 -4.26 -7.25 17.20
N MET A 33 -4.64 -8.47 17.60
CA MET A 33 -6.05 -8.83 17.82
C MET A 33 -6.68 -8.16 19.04
N ASP A 34 -5.88 -7.78 20.01
CA ASP A 34 -6.32 -7.18 21.28
C ASP A 34 -6.32 -5.65 21.22
N ALA A 35 -5.70 -5.06 20.20
CA ALA A 35 -5.62 -3.62 19.98
C ALA A 35 -6.99 -3.05 19.54
N ALA A 36 -7.95 -2.99 20.42
CA ALA A 36 -9.31 -2.53 20.10
C ALA A 36 -9.72 -1.25 20.85
N VAL A 37 -8.77 -0.52 21.40
CA VAL A 37 -9.07 0.68 22.18
C VAL A 37 -8.85 1.91 21.31
N GLY A 38 -9.95 2.59 20.94
CA GLY A 38 -9.88 3.89 20.26
C GLY A 38 -10.39 3.94 18.82
N ASP A 39 -10.82 2.82 18.24
CA ASP A 39 -11.45 2.85 16.91
C ASP A 39 -12.70 3.76 16.95
N PHE A 40 -12.84 4.63 15.97
CA PHE A 40 -14.08 5.40 15.78
C PHE A 40 -15.28 4.49 15.63
N ASN A 41 -16.40 4.83 16.25
CA ASN A 41 -17.66 4.19 15.93
C ASN A 41 -18.16 4.63 14.55
N THR A 42 -19.26 4.04 14.05
CA THR A 42 -19.78 4.31 12.71
C THR A 42 -20.16 5.77 12.50
N GLU A 43 -20.75 6.43 13.49
CA GLU A 43 -21.17 7.84 13.40
C GLU A 43 -19.96 8.78 13.36
N GLU A 44 -18.94 8.51 14.16
CA GLU A 44 -17.67 9.23 14.15
C GLU A 44 -16.93 9.04 12.81
N ALA A 45 -16.98 7.83 12.24
CA ALA A 45 -16.42 7.53 10.92
C ALA A 45 -17.13 8.32 9.81
N PHE A 46 -18.46 8.43 9.88
CA PHE A 46 -19.23 9.24 8.92
C PHE A 46 -18.90 10.72 9.06
N LYS A 47 -18.78 11.20 10.30
CA LYS A 47 -18.38 12.59 10.56
C LYS A 47 -16.98 12.89 10.01
N LEU A 48 -16.02 11.98 10.19
CA LEU A 48 -14.68 12.11 9.60
C LEU A 48 -14.76 12.26 8.08
N ILE A 49 -15.57 11.44 7.41
CA ILE A 49 -15.77 11.50 5.96
C ILE A 49 -16.38 12.85 5.56
N ASP A 50 -17.37 13.34 6.30
CA ASP A 50 -17.98 14.65 6.04
C ASP A 50 -16.95 15.78 6.19
N ASP A 51 -16.18 15.79 7.28
CA ASP A 51 -15.13 16.79 7.54
C ASP A 51 -14.04 16.77 6.42
N ILE A 52 -13.67 15.59 5.92
CA ILE A 52 -12.76 15.47 4.77
C ILE A 52 -13.38 16.08 3.51
N CYS A 53 -14.64 15.78 3.24
CA CYS A 53 -15.33 16.27 2.04
C CYS A 53 -15.53 17.79 2.03
N GLU A 54 -15.54 18.46 3.19
CA GLU A 54 -15.54 19.94 3.27
C GLU A 54 -14.23 20.56 2.78
N VAL A 55 -13.11 19.80 2.86
CA VAL A 55 -11.78 20.28 2.47
C VAL A 55 -11.41 19.88 1.05
N SER A 56 -11.65 18.61 0.67
CA SER A 56 -11.25 18.06 -0.64
C SER A 56 -11.98 16.75 -0.95
N GLN A 57 -11.74 16.24 -2.17
CA GLN A 57 -12.23 14.93 -2.63
C GLN A 57 -11.03 13.98 -2.87
N PRO A 58 -10.36 13.52 -1.82
CA PRO A 58 -9.18 12.65 -1.97
C PRO A 58 -9.56 11.22 -2.36
N VAL A 59 -8.56 10.47 -2.84
CA VAL A 59 -8.61 9.02 -2.76
C VAL A 59 -8.52 8.63 -1.30
N MET A 60 -9.49 7.86 -0.79
CA MET A 60 -9.51 7.39 0.59
C MET A 60 -9.24 5.89 0.63
N VAL A 61 -8.18 5.49 1.31
CA VAL A 61 -7.79 4.10 1.49
C VAL A 61 -8.16 3.65 2.90
N LEU A 62 -9.11 2.76 3.00
CA LEU A 62 -9.44 2.06 4.24
C LEU A 62 -8.33 1.06 4.54
N SER A 63 -7.62 1.29 5.62
CA SER A 63 -6.46 0.53 6.09
C SER A 63 -6.54 0.35 7.61
N GLY A 64 -5.43 0.14 8.26
CA GLY A 64 -5.31 0.02 9.71
C GLY A 64 -4.48 -1.18 10.07
N GLY A 65 -4.95 -1.96 11.04
CA GLY A 65 -4.53 -3.35 11.21
C GLY A 65 -5.04 -4.16 10.02
N GLU A 66 -6.21 -4.79 10.18
CA GLU A 66 -6.91 -5.43 9.06
C GLU A 66 -8.34 -4.86 8.97
N PRO A 67 -8.65 -4.06 7.94
CA PRO A 67 -9.94 -3.38 7.84
C PRO A 67 -11.13 -4.34 7.76
N LEU A 68 -10.95 -5.56 7.23
CA LEU A 68 -12.00 -6.56 7.14
C LEU A 68 -12.41 -7.17 8.49
N LEU A 69 -11.68 -6.89 9.57
CA LEU A 69 -12.11 -7.21 10.94
C LEU A 69 -13.12 -6.20 11.51
N ARG A 70 -13.24 -5.03 10.88
CA ARG A 70 -14.20 -4.02 11.26
C ARG A 70 -15.58 -4.33 10.66
N LYS A 71 -16.59 -4.51 11.52
CA LYS A 71 -17.92 -5.00 11.08
C LYS A 71 -18.67 -4.04 10.15
N ASP A 72 -18.48 -2.74 10.35
CA ASP A 72 -19.14 -1.66 9.60
C ASP A 72 -18.32 -1.13 8.43
N ILE A 73 -17.18 -1.77 8.08
CA ILE A 73 -16.24 -1.26 7.07
C ILE A 73 -16.90 -1.00 5.71
N PHE A 74 -17.82 -1.87 5.29
CA PHE A 74 -18.52 -1.70 4.02
C PHE A 74 -19.64 -0.65 4.09
N GLU A 75 -20.24 -0.43 5.26
CA GLU A 75 -21.16 0.68 5.48
C GLU A 75 -20.42 2.02 5.36
N ILE A 76 -19.26 2.12 5.99
CA ILE A 76 -18.35 3.28 5.89
C ILE A 76 -17.91 3.50 4.44
N ALA A 77 -17.52 2.43 3.74
CA ALA A 77 -17.10 2.52 2.34
C ALA A 77 -18.23 3.06 1.44
N ARG A 78 -19.47 2.54 1.60
CA ARG A 78 -20.65 3.03 0.85
C ARG A 78 -20.93 4.49 1.17
N TYR A 79 -20.81 4.89 2.44
CA TYR A 79 -20.98 6.28 2.84
C TYR A 79 -19.96 7.19 2.14
N GLY A 80 -18.66 6.85 2.18
CA GLY A 80 -17.62 7.61 1.48
C GLY A 80 -17.88 7.70 -0.03
N THR A 81 -18.28 6.61 -0.67
CA THR A 81 -18.66 6.59 -2.08
C THR A 81 -19.85 7.51 -2.36
N SER A 82 -20.88 7.52 -1.49
CA SER A 82 -22.04 8.38 -1.63
C SER A 82 -21.70 9.87 -1.54
N LYS A 83 -20.61 10.22 -0.85
CA LYS A 83 -20.06 11.58 -0.76
C LYS A 83 -19.13 11.96 -1.92
N GLY A 84 -18.91 11.04 -2.87
CA GLY A 84 -18.09 11.24 -4.05
C GLY A 84 -16.61 10.90 -3.86
N LEU A 85 -16.22 10.35 -2.72
CA LEU A 85 -14.85 9.89 -2.51
C LEU A 85 -14.53 8.65 -3.36
N ARG A 86 -13.30 8.56 -3.84
CA ARG A 86 -12.77 7.35 -4.45
C ARG A 86 -12.28 6.41 -3.34
N MET A 87 -13.13 5.44 -2.98
CA MET A 87 -12.81 4.47 -1.92
C MET A 87 -11.91 3.36 -2.43
N CYS A 88 -10.88 3.04 -1.68
CA CYS A 88 -9.95 1.94 -1.89
C CYS A 88 -9.75 1.17 -0.57
N MET A 89 -9.19 -0.03 -0.62
CA MET A 89 -8.95 -0.83 0.58
C MET A 89 -7.54 -1.43 0.55
N ALA A 90 -6.84 -1.40 1.69
CA ALA A 90 -5.56 -2.09 1.88
C ALA A 90 -5.74 -3.19 2.92
N THR A 91 -5.54 -4.44 2.51
CA THR A 91 -5.78 -5.63 3.32
C THR A 91 -4.60 -6.60 3.24
N ASN A 92 -4.42 -7.42 4.26
CA ASN A 92 -3.47 -8.52 4.24
C ASN A 92 -3.91 -9.71 3.37
N GLY A 93 -5.16 -9.71 2.88
CA GLY A 93 -5.71 -10.70 1.95
C GLY A 93 -6.29 -11.95 2.60
N THR A 94 -5.94 -12.28 3.84
CA THR A 94 -6.30 -13.56 4.47
C THR A 94 -7.82 -13.76 4.66
N LEU A 95 -8.58 -12.66 4.71
CA LEU A 95 -10.03 -12.65 4.94
C LEU A 95 -10.86 -12.43 3.66
N ILE A 96 -10.22 -12.36 2.49
CA ILE A 96 -10.94 -12.21 1.22
C ILE A 96 -11.70 -13.49 0.87
N THR A 97 -13.00 -13.34 0.64
CA THR A 97 -13.93 -14.37 0.13
C THR A 97 -14.74 -13.79 -1.02
N ASP A 98 -15.54 -14.62 -1.71
CA ASP A 98 -16.47 -14.14 -2.74
C ASP A 98 -17.54 -13.20 -2.17
N GLU A 99 -18.03 -13.47 -0.96
CA GLU A 99 -18.98 -12.63 -0.25
C GLU A 99 -18.37 -11.25 0.09
N VAL A 100 -17.11 -11.22 0.52
CA VAL A 100 -16.36 -9.97 0.75
C VAL A 100 -16.21 -9.21 -0.56
N CYS A 101 -15.91 -9.88 -1.67
CA CYS A 101 -15.83 -9.26 -2.99
C CYS A 101 -17.17 -8.65 -3.44
N GLN A 102 -18.31 -9.32 -3.19
CA GLN A 102 -19.62 -8.75 -3.48
C GLN A 102 -19.86 -7.46 -2.68
N GLN A 103 -19.52 -7.45 -1.39
CA GLN A 103 -19.62 -6.24 -0.57
C GLN A 103 -18.69 -5.12 -1.05
N MET A 104 -17.48 -5.46 -1.52
CA MET A 104 -16.56 -4.48 -2.15
C MET A 104 -17.17 -3.87 -3.42
N ILE A 105 -17.80 -4.69 -4.26
CA ILE A 105 -18.48 -4.23 -5.49
C ILE A 105 -19.65 -3.31 -5.14
N GLU A 106 -20.50 -3.71 -4.21
CA GLU A 106 -21.65 -2.92 -3.74
C GLU A 106 -21.23 -1.59 -3.10
N ALA A 107 -20.07 -1.57 -2.44
CA ALA A 107 -19.49 -0.36 -1.84
C ALA A 107 -18.68 0.46 -2.84
N ASP A 108 -18.57 0.01 -4.11
CA ASP A 108 -17.81 0.64 -5.19
C ASP A 108 -16.32 0.85 -4.85
N ILE A 109 -15.70 -0.14 -4.20
CA ILE A 109 -14.26 -0.13 -3.94
C ILE A 109 -13.50 -0.20 -5.27
N LYS A 110 -12.73 0.85 -5.55
CA LYS A 110 -12.07 1.06 -6.86
C LYS A 110 -10.75 0.31 -7.02
N MET A 111 -10.09 -0.03 -5.92
CA MET A 111 -8.79 -0.70 -5.92
C MET A 111 -8.56 -1.39 -4.59
N VAL A 112 -8.04 -2.59 -4.63
CA VAL A 112 -7.58 -3.32 -3.45
C VAL A 112 -6.04 -3.34 -3.46
N SER A 113 -5.42 -3.09 -2.32
CA SER A 113 -3.98 -3.29 -2.12
C SER A 113 -3.78 -4.54 -1.29
N LEU A 114 -3.14 -5.55 -1.86
CA LEU A 114 -2.73 -6.78 -1.16
C LEU A 114 -1.28 -6.67 -0.71
N SER A 115 -0.95 -7.32 0.38
CA SER A 115 0.40 -7.34 0.93
C SER A 115 1.13 -8.62 0.56
N LEU A 116 2.28 -8.52 -0.11
CA LEU A 116 3.12 -9.68 -0.47
C LEU A 116 4.60 -9.33 -0.29
N ASP A 117 5.26 -9.89 0.74
CA ASP A 117 6.64 -9.54 1.11
C ASP A 117 7.65 -10.68 0.84
N GLY A 118 7.26 -11.67 0.07
CA GLY A 118 8.12 -12.78 -0.33
C GLY A 118 7.50 -13.59 -1.46
N SER A 119 8.36 -14.26 -2.24
CA SER A 119 7.93 -15.10 -3.36
C SER A 119 7.49 -16.51 -2.94
N THR A 120 7.72 -16.87 -1.69
CA THR A 120 7.36 -18.16 -1.11
C THR A 120 6.69 -18.01 0.24
N ALA A 121 5.95 -19.03 0.67
CA ALA A 121 5.35 -19.08 2.00
C ALA A 121 6.39 -18.88 3.11
N GLU A 122 7.57 -19.53 2.98
CA GLU A 122 8.64 -19.42 3.98
C GLU A 122 9.05 -17.96 4.22
N ILE A 123 9.27 -17.19 3.16
CA ILE A 123 9.75 -15.81 3.25
C ILE A 123 8.61 -14.87 3.69
N HIS A 124 7.44 -15.02 3.10
CA HIS A 124 6.31 -14.14 3.39
C HIS A 124 5.76 -14.35 4.79
N ASP A 125 5.54 -15.59 5.19
CA ASP A 125 4.96 -15.94 6.49
C ASP A 125 5.89 -15.59 7.65
N ASP A 126 7.23 -15.74 7.47
CA ASP A 126 8.23 -15.28 8.44
C ASP A 126 8.13 -13.76 8.65
N PHE A 127 8.03 -12.99 7.55
CA PHE A 127 7.93 -11.53 7.60
C PHE A 127 6.60 -11.03 8.18
N ARG A 128 5.52 -11.77 7.94
CA ARG A 128 4.18 -11.50 8.48
C ARG A 128 3.94 -12.11 9.86
N ALA A 129 4.88 -12.93 10.35
CA ALA A 129 4.79 -13.69 11.60
C ALA A 129 3.47 -14.50 11.69
N CYS A 130 3.06 -15.09 10.55
CA CYS A 130 1.80 -15.83 10.46
C CYS A 130 1.87 -16.93 9.39
N PRO A 131 1.97 -18.20 9.79
CA PRO A 131 1.89 -19.32 8.85
C PRO A 131 0.59 -19.31 8.05
N GLY A 132 0.70 -19.50 6.73
CA GLY A 132 -0.44 -19.50 5.80
C GLY A 132 -0.86 -18.12 5.29
N ALA A 133 -0.16 -17.04 5.66
CA ALA A 133 -0.43 -15.71 5.15
C ALA A 133 -0.18 -15.64 3.62
N PHE A 134 0.87 -16.27 3.11
CA PHE A 134 1.17 -16.36 1.68
C PHE A 134 0.03 -17.02 0.90
N ASP A 135 -0.41 -18.19 1.34
CA ASP A 135 -1.53 -18.91 0.71
C ASP A 135 -2.82 -18.06 0.76
N GLY A 136 -2.99 -17.30 1.84
CA GLY A 136 -4.07 -16.32 1.98
C GLY A 136 -4.04 -15.25 0.88
N VAL A 137 -2.87 -14.69 0.59
CA VAL A 137 -2.69 -13.67 -0.46
C VAL A 137 -2.91 -14.27 -1.85
N VAL A 138 -2.35 -15.45 -2.13
CA VAL A 138 -2.53 -16.13 -3.43
C VAL A 138 -4.00 -16.39 -3.67
N ARG A 139 -4.71 -16.98 -2.71
CA ARG A 139 -6.15 -17.22 -2.77
C ARG A 139 -6.93 -15.91 -2.95
N ALA A 140 -6.56 -14.84 -2.24
CA ALA A 140 -7.20 -13.53 -2.36
C ALA A 140 -7.07 -12.97 -3.78
N ALA A 141 -5.88 -13.06 -4.39
CA ALA A 141 -5.65 -12.61 -5.76
C ALA A 141 -6.52 -13.38 -6.77
N GLU A 142 -6.64 -14.71 -6.62
CA GLU A 142 -7.52 -15.55 -7.44
C GLU A 142 -9.00 -15.13 -7.29
N ILE A 143 -9.44 -14.88 -6.06
CA ILE A 143 -10.83 -14.47 -5.78
C ILE A 143 -11.10 -13.07 -6.38
N LEU A 144 -10.20 -12.11 -6.20
CA LEU A 144 -10.34 -10.77 -6.76
C LEU A 144 -10.40 -10.81 -8.29
N ASN A 145 -9.52 -11.59 -8.94
CA ASN A 145 -9.49 -11.74 -10.40
C ASN A 145 -10.81 -12.29 -10.94
N ARG A 146 -11.33 -13.39 -10.35
CA ARG A 146 -12.60 -13.99 -10.82
C ARG A 146 -13.81 -13.08 -10.58
N ASN A 147 -13.75 -12.17 -9.61
CA ASN A 147 -14.78 -11.16 -9.35
C ASN A 147 -14.54 -9.84 -10.11
N GLY A 148 -13.51 -9.75 -10.96
CA GLY A 148 -13.21 -8.58 -11.76
C GLY A 148 -12.71 -7.35 -10.96
N ILE A 149 -12.27 -7.54 -9.71
CA ILE A 149 -11.78 -6.48 -8.84
C ILE A 149 -10.29 -6.28 -9.10
N LYS A 150 -9.92 -5.05 -9.50
CA LYS A 150 -8.51 -4.69 -9.70
C LYS A 150 -7.78 -4.58 -8.38
N PHE A 151 -6.55 -5.09 -8.35
CA PHE A 151 -5.69 -4.97 -7.18
C PHE A 151 -4.26 -4.61 -7.56
N LEU A 152 -3.55 -4.11 -6.58
CA LEU A 152 -2.11 -3.91 -6.62
C LEU A 152 -1.45 -4.69 -5.46
N ILE A 153 -0.17 -4.93 -5.59
CA ILE A 153 0.64 -5.55 -4.54
C ILE A 153 1.54 -4.50 -3.89
N ASN A 154 1.52 -4.47 -2.56
CA ASN A 154 2.49 -3.77 -1.73
C ASN A 154 3.50 -4.79 -1.16
N SER A 155 4.78 -4.55 -1.36
CA SER A 155 5.86 -5.39 -0.84
C SER A 155 6.85 -4.55 -0.05
N SER A 156 7.16 -4.95 1.17
CA SER A 156 8.09 -4.28 2.06
C SER A 156 9.37 -5.09 2.21
N PHE A 157 10.52 -4.40 2.16
CA PHE A 157 11.82 -5.08 2.14
C PHE A 157 12.78 -4.58 3.23
N THR A 158 13.46 -5.55 3.83
CA THR A 158 14.60 -5.39 4.75
C THR A 158 15.74 -6.31 4.32
N LYS A 159 16.84 -6.36 5.06
CA LYS A 159 17.92 -7.35 4.82
C LYS A 159 17.41 -8.80 4.84
N ARG A 160 16.30 -9.07 5.57
CA ARG A 160 15.71 -10.40 5.71
C ARG A 160 15.23 -10.96 4.38
N ASN A 161 14.58 -10.12 3.54
CA ASN A 161 13.95 -10.53 2.29
C ASN A 161 14.42 -9.77 1.03
N GLN A 162 15.40 -8.86 1.14
CA GLN A 162 15.85 -8.05 -0.01
C GLN A 162 16.37 -8.87 -1.19
N LYS A 163 16.91 -10.07 -0.96
CA LYS A 163 17.39 -10.95 -2.03
C LYS A 163 16.26 -11.57 -2.85
N ASP A 164 15.05 -11.53 -2.34
CA ASP A 164 13.86 -12.09 -2.95
C ASP A 164 13.03 -11.06 -3.76
N ILE A 165 13.49 -9.81 -3.84
CA ILE A 165 12.76 -8.71 -4.50
C ILE A 165 12.33 -9.08 -5.92
N GLY A 166 13.26 -9.60 -6.73
CA GLY A 166 12.97 -9.96 -8.13
C GLY A 166 11.98 -11.11 -8.26
N ALA A 167 12.08 -12.11 -7.39
CA ALA A 167 11.15 -13.24 -7.36
C ALA A 167 9.77 -12.80 -6.85
N THR A 168 9.71 -11.96 -5.82
CA THR A 168 8.45 -11.37 -5.32
C THR A 168 7.75 -10.55 -6.41
N PHE A 169 8.49 -9.74 -7.16
CA PHE A 169 7.94 -8.98 -8.30
C PHE A 169 7.33 -9.91 -9.36
N LYS A 170 8.03 -11.01 -9.69
CA LYS A 170 7.53 -12.01 -10.65
C LYS A 170 6.21 -12.63 -10.17
N VAL A 171 6.13 -13.03 -8.90
CA VAL A 171 4.88 -13.54 -8.31
C VAL A 171 3.77 -12.50 -8.38
N ALA A 172 4.03 -11.23 -8.10
CA ALA A 172 3.04 -10.16 -8.21
C ALA A 172 2.46 -10.05 -9.63
N LYS A 173 3.29 -10.20 -10.68
CA LYS A 173 2.85 -10.26 -12.08
C LYS A 173 1.99 -11.49 -12.36
N GLU A 174 2.45 -12.66 -11.94
CA GLU A 174 1.76 -13.94 -12.14
C GLU A 174 0.39 -13.96 -11.47
N LEU A 175 0.24 -13.28 -10.33
CA LEU A 175 -1.04 -13.10 -9.64
C LEU A 175 -1.99 -12.14 -10.38
N GLY A 176 -1.52 -11.40 -11.37
CA GLY A 176 -2.35 -10.47 -12.16
C GLY A 176 -2.50 -9.08 -11.53
N ALA A 177 -1.57 -8.66 -10.69
CA ALA A 177 -1.59 -7.32 -10.11
C ALA A 177 -1.46 -6.23 -11.19
N THR A 178 -2.24 -5.16 -11.08
CA THR A 178 -2.16 -4.01 -12.00
C THR A 178 -1.00 -3.07 -11.68
N ALA A 179 -0.50 -3.13 -10.45
CA ALA A 179 0.66 -2.36 -10.01
C ALA A 179 1.40 -3.11 -8.90
N TRP A 180 2.69 -2.85 -8.79
CA TRP A 180 3.55 -3.33 -7.70
C TRP A 180 4.26 -2.15 -7.06
N TYR A 181 4.03 -1.98 -5.75
CA TYR A 181 4.63 -0.93 -4.95
C TYR A 181 5.66 -1.54 -4.00
N MET A 182 6.92 -1.21 -4.24
CA MET A 182 8.06 -1.65 -3.43
C MET A 182 8.31 -0.63 -2.33
N PHE A 183 8.10 -1.02 -1.08
CA PHE A 183 8.31 -0.17 0.08
C PHE A 183 9.69 -0.41 0.69
N MET A 184 10.44 0.66 0.85
CA MET A 184 11.59 0.67 1.73
C MET A 184 11.11 0.98 3.15
N ILE A 185 11.47 0.14 4.10
CA ILE A 185 10.98 0.27 5.49
C ILE A 185 11.43 1.59 6.11
N VAL A 186 10.47 2.33 6.65
CA VAL A 186 10.69 3.43 7.59
C VAL A 186 10.38 2.86 8.98
N PRO A 187 11.36 2.85 9.91
CA PRO A 187 11.20 2.19 11.21
C PRO A 187 10.27 2.99 12.12
N THR A 188 9.02 2.55 12.15
CA THR A 188 7.96 3.06 13.03
C THR A 188 7.16 1.89 13.57
N GLY A 189 6.50 2.03 14.72
CA GLY A 189 5.81 0.93 15.38
C GLY A 189 6.75 -0.26 15.63
N ARG A 190 6.31 -1.50 15.38
CA ARG A 190 7.19 -2.68 15.51
C ARG A 190 8.41 -2.65 14.56
N GLY A 191 8.36 -1.84 13.51
CA GLY A 191 9.52 -1.63 12.67
C GLY A 191 10.74 -1.04 13.39
N GLU A 192 10.57 -0.41 14.56
CA GLU A 192 11.67 0.07 15.40
C GLU A 192 12.48 -1.09 15.99
N ASP A 193 11.87 -2.23 16.24
CA ASP A 193 12.54 -3.41 16.79
C ASP A 193 13.50 -4.08 15.77
N ILE A 194 13.31 -3.79 14.48
CA ILE A 194 14.10 -4.36 13.38
C ILE A 194 15.02 -3.32 12.70
N MET A 195 15.42 -2.24 13.38
CA MET A 195 16.32 -1.22 12.81
C MET A 195 17.65 -1.79 12.29
N ASN A 196 18.16 -2.85 12.91
CA ASN A 196 19.37 -3.55 12.48
C ASN A 196 19.19 -4.36 11.19
N GLU A 197 17.94 -4.60 10.78
CA GLU A 197 17.56 -5.29 9.53
C GLU A 197 17.28 -4.32 8.38
N LEU A 198 17.35 -3.02 8.59
CA LEU A 198 17.17 -2.05 7.49
C LEU A 198 18.23 -2.28 6.42
N VAL A 199 17.79 -2.15 5.17
CA VAL A 199 18.66 -2.28 3.99
C VAL A 199 19.87 -1.33 4.12
N SER A 200 21.06 -1.81 3.79
CA SER A 200 22.27 -0.99 3.81
C SER A 200 22.21 0.11 2.74
N LYS A 201 23.07 1.15 2.85
CA LYS A 201 23.10 2.24 1.86
C LYS A 201 23.46 1.73 0.46
N ASP A 202 24.39 0.80 0.39
CA ASP A 202 24.88 0.25 -0.88
C ASP A 202 23.82 -0.65 -1.52
N ASP A 203 23.23 -1.58 -0.73
CA ASP A 203 22.12 -2.41 -1.19
C ASP A 203 20.89 -1.56 -1.61
N TYR A 204 20.65 -0.45 -0.91
CA TYR A 204 19.54 0.46 -1.24
C TYR A 204 19.74 1.10 -2.63
N GLU A 205 20.94 1.51 -2.94
CA GLU A 205 21.31 2.06 -4.25
C GLU A 205 21.19 1.01 -5.36
N GLU A 206 21.64 -0.22 -5.09
CA GLU A 206 21.53 -1.36 -6.01
C GLU A 206 20.08 -1.74 -6.27
N ILE A 207 19.24 -1.83 -5.23
CA ILE A 207 17.80 -2.13 -5.34
C ILE A 207 17.09 -1.08 -6.19
N LEU A 208 17.35 0.20 -5.98
CA LEU A 208 16.70 1.25 -6.74
C LEU A 208 17.21 1.32 -8.18
N SER A 209 18.46 0.99 -8.43
CA SER A 209 19.01 0.85 -9.79
C SER A 209 18.37 -0.33 -10.51
N TRP A 210 18.26 -1.48 -9.82
CA TRP A 210 17.54 -2.64 -10.35
C TRP A 210 16.07 -2.29 -10.66
N HIS A 211 15.40 -1.55 -9.77
CA HIS A 211 14.01 -1.13 -9.99
C HIS A 211 13.88 -0.28 -11.26
N TYR A 212 14.82 0.64 -11.53
CA TYR A 212 14.84 1.43 -12.77
C TYR A 212 14.97 0.53 -14.00
N GLU A 213 15.90 -0.43 -13.99
CA GLU A 213 16.08 -1.35 -15.11
C GLU A 213 14.82 -2.19 -15.39
N GLN A 214 14.12 -2.63 -14.34
CA GLN A 214 12.87 -3.35 -14.51
C GLN A 214 11.76 -2.43 -15.03
N GLU A 215 11.57 -1.25 -14.39
CA GLU A 215 10.51 -0.30 -14.79
C GLU A 215 10.67 0.17 -16.22
N LYS A 216 11.91 0.30 -16.72
CA LYS A 216 12.21 0.72 -18.09
C LYS A 216 11.72 -0.27 -19.15
N GLY A 217 11.78 -1.56 -18.86
CA GLY A 217 11.38 -2.64 -19.78
C GLY A 217 10.00 -3.23 -19.48
N GLU A 218 9.26 -2.68 -18.52
CA GLU A 218 8.02 -3.28 -18.01
C GLU A 218 6.79 -2.51 -18.52
N ASP A 219 5.93 -3.17 -19.30
CA ASP A 219 4.72 -2.58 -19.86
C ASP A 219 3.42 -3.14 -19.25
N ASP A 220 3.46 -4.33 -18.65
CA ASP A 220 2.28 -5.05 -18.18
C ASP A 220 1.81 -4.56 -16.81
N ILE A 221 2.74 -4.32 -15.88
CA ILE A 221 2.47 -3.92 -14.51
C ILE A 221 3.12 -2.57 -14.20
N LEU A 222 2.42 -1.69 -13.50
CA LEU A 222 3.00 -0.42 -13.07
C LEU A 222 3.88 -0.65 -11.84
N MET A 223 5.12 -0.18 -11.90
CA MET A 223 6.08 -0.28 -10.80
C MET A 223 6.25 1.06 -10.08
N ARG A 224 6.36 1.02 -8.74
CA ARG A 224 6.63 2.23 -7.93
C ARG A 224 7.44 1.91 -6.68
N PRO A 225 8.64 2.50 -6.52
CA PRO A 225 9.29 2.49 -5.24
C PRO A 225 8.64 3.54 -4.32
N THR A 226 8.32 3.13 -3.10
CA THR A 226 7.64 3.93 -2.09
C THR A 226 8.55 4.09 -0.88
N CYS A 227 8.48 5.23 -0.18
CA CYS A 227 9.42 5.62 0.87
C CYS A 227 10.89 5.63 0.40
N ALA A 228 11.10 5.86 -0.90
CA ALA A 228 12.39 5.79 -1.59
C ALA A 228 12.70 7.09 -2.38
N PRO A 229 12.83 8.26 -1.72
CA PRO A 229 13.00 9.54 -2.41
C PRO A 229 14.27 9.61 -3.28
N HIS A 230 15.29 8.82 -2.97
CA HIS A 230 16.51 8.74 -3.77
C HIS A 230 16.28 8.25 -5.21
N TYR A 231 15.18 7.53 -5.46
CA TYR A 231 14.82 7.07 -6.79
C TYR A 231 14.65 8.23 -7.79
N TYR A 232 14.18 9.39 -7.31
CA TYR A 232 14.08 10.60 -8.15
C TYR A 232 15.43 11.18 -8.58
N ARG A 233 16.52 10.80 -7.90
CA ARG A 233 17.89 11.10 -8.31
C ARG A 233 18.42 10.02 -9.25
N ILE A 234 18.18 8.75 -8.95
CA ILE A 234 18.71 7.61 -9.72
C ILE A 234 18.18 7.61 -11.15
N VAL A 235 16.85 7.76 -11.33
CA VAL A 235 16.24 7.76 -12.67
C VAL A 235 16.89 8.73 -13.66
N PRO A 236 17.01 10.05 -13.39
CA PRO A 236 17.63 10.95 -14.36
C PRO A 236 19.13 10.70 -14.54
N GLN A 237 19.84 10.19 -13.52
CA GLN A 237 21.27 9.86 -13.64
C GLN A 237 21.47 8.66 -14.57
N MET A 238 20.72 7.58 -14.39
CA MET A 238 20.82 6.38 -15.23
C MET A 238 20.34 6.66 -16.65
N ALA A 239 19.18 7.30 -16.82
CA ALA A 239 18.65 7.67 -18.14
C ALA A 239 19.65 8.54 -18.94
N LYS A 240 20.32 9.50 -18.26
CA LYS A 240 21.38 10.33 -18.88
C LYS A 240 22.60 9.50 -19.27
N ALA A 241 23.04 8.57 -18.43
CA ALA A 241 24.19 7.71 -18.71
C ALA A 241 23.93 6.80 -19.92
N GLU A 242 22.68 6.35 -20.11
CA GLU A 242 22.26 5.52 -21.21
C GLU A 242 21.88 6.32 -22.49
N GLY A 243 21.70 7.63 -22.36
CA GLY A 243 21.26 8.48 -23.49
C GLY A 243 19.78 8.29 -23.85
N VAL A 244 18.93 7.88 -22.91
CA VAL A 244 17.51 7.63 -23.12
C VAL A 244 16.61 8.68 -22.47
N ASP A 245 15.45 8.98 -23.07
CA ASP A 245 14.38 9.81 -22.46
C ASP A 245 13.37 8.88 -21.78
N PHE A 246 13.63 8.58 -20.51
CA PHE A 246 12.76 7.68 -19.74
C PHE A 246 11.63 8.46 -19.06
N LYS A 247 10.38 8.15 -19.45
CA LYS A 247 9.17 8.70 -18.86
C LYS A 247 8.48 7.65 -18.00
N ARG A 248 8.42 7.91 -16.71
CA ARG A 248 7.74 7.03 -15.77
C ARG A 248 6.24 7.00 -16.00
N ARG A 249 5.67 5.81 -15.94
CA ARG A 249 4.22 5.59 -15.95
C ARG A 249 3.63 5.95 -14.58
N SER A 250 2.36 6.29 -14.55
CA SER A 250 1.62 6.53 -13.31
C SER A 250 0.18 6.07 -13.43
N LEU A 251 -0.42 5.65 -12.32
CA LEU A 251 -1.86 5.44 -12.27
C LEU A 251 -2.59 6.78 -12.48
N THR A 252 -3.78 6.72 -13.04
CA THR A 252 -4.62 7.90 -13.34
C THR A 252 -4.89 8.78 -12.11
N PHE A 253 -4.78 8.20 -10.92
CA PHE A 253 -5.00 8.87 -9.62
C PHE A 253 -3.70 9.13 -8.86
N SER A 254 -2.57 9.09 -9.55
CA SER A 254 -1.28 9.38 -8.92
C SER A 254 -1.27 10.82 -8.40
N THR A 255 -0.77 11.00 -7.19
CA THR A 255 -0.57 12.30 -6.54
C THR A 255 0.49 13.17 -7.20
N GLY A 256 1.00 12.76 -8.39
CA GLY A 256 1.94 13.57 -9.17
C GLY A 256 3.35 13.61 -8.59
N GLY A 257 3.80 12.50 -7.98
CA GLY A 257 5.15 12.38 -7.44
C GLY A 257 6.22 12.71 -8.49
N GLY A 258 7.31 13.31 -8.09
CA GLY A 258 8.44 13.69 -8.95
C GLY A 258 9.44 14.58 -8.24
N LYS A 259 9.15 15.01 -7.02
CA LYS A 259 9.95 15.95 -6.25
C LYS A 259 10.38 15.45 -4.86
N GLY A 260 10.31 14.13 -4.62
CA GLY A 260 10.64 13.54 -3.32
C GLY A 260 9.42 13.12 -2.50
N CYS A 261 9.55 13.16 -1.17
CA CYS A 261 8.46 12.80 -0.26
C CYS A 261 7.32 13.83 -0.33
N ILE A 262 6.09 13.35 -0.49
CA ILE A 262 4.87 14.16 -0.57
C ILE A 262 3.98 14.03 0.68
N ALA A 263 4.46 13.38 1.72
CA ALA A 263 3.82 13.37 3.02
C ALA A 263 3.67 14.81 3.55
N ALA A 264 2.55 15.10 4.18
CA ALA A 264 2.17 16.44 4.63
C ALA A 264 2.12 17.52 3.52
N GLN A 265 2.08 17.11 2.25
CA GLN A 265 1.83 17.99 1.11
C GLN A 265 0.51 17.62 0.42
N THR A 266 0.39 16.38 -0.04
CA THR A 266 -0.79 15.88 -0.74
C THR A 266 -1.25 14.51 -0.23
N ILE A 267 -0.48 13.89 0.67
CA ILE A 267 -0.79 12.62 1.32
C ILE A 267 -0.94 12.87 2.82
N CYS A 268 -2.02 12.36 3.38
CA CYS A 268 -2.30 12.34 4.81
C CYS A 268 -2.50 10.91 5.29
N LEU A 269 -2.08 10.65 6.52
CA LEU A 269 -2.42 9.48 7.29
C LEU A 269 -3.34 9.90 8.43
N ILE A 270 -4.38 9.14 8.71
CA ILE A 270 -5.26 9.27 9.86
C ILE A 270 -5.16 7.95 10.61
N ASP A 271 -4.79 8.00 11.89
CA ASP A 271 -4.66 6.91 12.84
C ASP A 271 -5.63 7.04 14.02
#